data_79c08c3a971c4e65daf0650c8ef737f3
#
_entry.id   79c08c3a971c4e65daf0650c8ef737f3
#
_cell.length_a   1.000
_cell.length_b   1.000
_cell.length_c   1.000
_cell.angle_alpha   90.00
_cell.angle_beta   90.00
_cell.angle_gamma   90.00
#
_symmetry.space_group_name_H-M   'P 1'
#
loop_
_entity.id
_entity.type
_entity.pdbx_description
1 polymer ?
#
loop_
_entity_poly.entity_id
_entity_poly.type
_entity_poly.pdbx_seq_one_letter_code
_entity_poly.pdbx_strand_id
1 'polypeptide(L)'
;MMEDKITIEKLNLYYSDFHALHDINVHIQKNEITAFIGPSGCGKSTLLRSLNRMNDLVEGCRIDGSIKLDGTDIYNGDLDVTVLRQRVGMVFQRPNPFPMSVYDNVAYGPRIHGITDKKELDEIVETSLKQAAIWDDLKDRLKKSALGLSGGQQQRLCIARALAVKPEVLLMDEPTSALDPISTSKIEELALELKKNYTIVIVTHNMQQAVRISDKTGFFLLGDLVEFGETDQLFSMPKDERTEKYITGRFG
;
A
#
# COMPACT_ATOMS: atom_id res chain seq x y z
N MET A 1 16.59 3.04 18.86
CA MET A 1 15.21 3.49 18.58
C MET A 1 14.93 3.09 17.13
N MET A 2 13.79 2.48 16.84
CA MET A 2 13.39 2.22 15.46
C MET A 2 13.16 3.56 14.77
N GLU A 3 13.51 3.64 13.48
CA GLU A 3 13.43 4.86 12.69
C GLU A 3 12.03 4.97 12.05
N ASP A 4 11.33 6.08 12.31
CA ASP A 4 10.05 6.35 11.66
C ASP A 4 10.27 6.64 10.18
N LYS A 5 9.60 5.86 9.32
CA LYS A 5 9.63 6.06 7.88
C LYS A 5 8.62 7.13 7.44
N ILE A 6 7.42 7.08 8.01
CA ILE A 6 6.38 8.07 7.77
C ILE A 6 5.86 8.56 9.12
N THR A 7 5.79 9.87 9.28
CA THR A 7 5.17 10.53 10.44
C THR A 7 3.98 11.35 9.97
N ILE A 8 2.83 11.14 10.59
CA ILE A 8 1.59 11.86 10.32
C ILE A 8 1.20 12.60 11.59
N GLU A 9 1.01 13.91 11.51
CA GLU A 9 0.70 14.78 12.65
C GLU A 9 -0.50 15.66 12.33
N LYS A 10 -1.56 15.56 13.15
CA LYS A 10 -2.78 16.35 13.09
C LYS A 10 -3.40 16.42 11.69
N LEU A 11 -3.38 15.29 10.98
CA LEU A 11 -3.88 15.23 9.61
C LEU A 11 -5.40 15.31 9.59
N ASN A 12 -5.91 16.34 8.93
CA ASN A 12 -7.32 16.51 8.59
C ASN A 12 -7.46 16.50 7.07
N LEU A 13 -8.43 15.78 6.54
CA LEU A 13 -8.69 15.75 5.11
C LEU A 13 -10.16 16.01 4.84
N TYR A 14 -10.42 16.85 3.87
CA TYR A 14 -11.77 17.23 3.43
C TYR A 14 -11.94 16.94 1.94
N TYR A 15 -13.11 16.43 1.57
CA TYR A 15 -13.61 16.39 0.20
C TYR A 15 -14.75 17.41 0.10
N SER A 16 -14.47 18.58 -0.48
CA SER A 16 -15.37 19.75 -0.42
C SER A 16 -15.75 20.04 1.03
N ASP A 17 -17.02 19.94 1.41
CA ASP A 17 -17.50 20.19 2.78
C ASP A 17 -17.47 18.95 3.68
N PHE A 18 -17.17 17.76 3.15
CA PHE A 18 -17.12 16.52 3.90
C PHE A 18 -15.76 16.33 4.58
N HIS A 19 -15.74 16.33 5.92
CA HIS A 19 -14.55 16.04 6.72
C HIS A 19 -14.34 14.52 6.78
N ALA A 20 -13.37 14.01 6.02
CA ALA A 20 -13.17 12.58 5.80
C ALA A 20 -12.14 11.94 6.75
N LEU A 21 -11.16 12.71 7.23
CA LEU A 21 -10.18 12.27 8.23
C LEU A 21 -10.05 13.33 9.32
N HIS A 22 -10.05 12.89 10.58
CA HIS A 22 -10.12 13.75 11.76
C HIS A 22 -8.86 13.61 12.59
N ASP A 23 -8.01 14.63 12.63
CA ASP A 23 -6.83 14.75 13.51
C ASP A 23 -5.98 13.46 13.60
N ILE A 24 -5.66 12.84 12.47
CA ILE A 24 -4.93 11.59 12.44
C ILE A 24 -3.48 11.81 12.86
N ASN A 25 -3.04 11.03 13.84
CA ASN A 25 -1.68 11.02 14.36
C ASN A 25 -1.15 9.59 14.37
N VAL A 26 -0.10 9.30 13.57
CA VAL A 26 0.48 7.96 13.47
C VAL A 26 1.94 8.00 13.02
N HIS A 27 2.74 7.06 13.55
CA HIS A 27 4.13 6.83 13.18
C HIS A 27 4.26 5.45 12.54
N ILE A 28 4.67 5.40 11.29
CA ILE A 28 4.90 4.17 10.53
C ILE A 28 6.40 3.91 10.51
N GLN A 29 6.81 2.78 11.08
CA GLN A 29 8.21 2.44 11.22
C GLN A 29 8.77 1.82 9.95
N LYS A 30 10.07 1.99 9.75
CA LYS A 30 10.81 1.46 8.61
C LYS A 30 10.85 -0.07 8.65
N ASN A 31 10.65 -0.70 7.49
CA ASN A 31 10.71 -2.15 7.31
C ASN A 31 9.73 -2.93 8.20
N GLU A 32 8.58 -2.33 8.49
CA GLU A 32 7.45 -2.99 9.13
C GLU A 32 6.23 -3.00 8.21
N ILE A 33 5.29 -3.90 8.50
CA ILE A 33 3.95 -3.89 7.90
C ILE A 33 3.00 -3.22 8.87
N THR A 34 2.48 -2.06 8.50
CA THR A 34 1.39 -1.38 9.21
C THR A 34 0.07 -1.66 8.49
N ALA A 35 -0.90 -2.26 9.18
CA ALA A 35 -2.24 -2.48 8.66
C ALA A 35 -3.24 -1.45 9.19
N PHE A 36 -4.13 -0.97 8.32
CA PHE A 36 -5.30 -0.22 8.73
C PHE A 36 -6.55 -1.04 8.48
N ILE A 37 -7.33 -1.28 9.54
CA ILE A 37 -8.58 -2.04 9.53
C ILE A 37 -9.78 -1.15 9.89
N GLY A 38 -10.98 -1.59 9.58
CA GLY A 38 -12.22 -0.88 9.90
C GLY A 38 -13.29 -1.08 8.82
N PRO A 39 -14.53 -0.61 9.05
CA PRO A 39 -15.63 -0.73 8.10
C PRO A 39 -15.33 -0.06 6.75
N SER A 40 -16.10 -0.41 5.72
CA SER A 40 -16.02 0.28 4.43
C SER A 40 -16.40 1.76 4.58
N GLY A 41 -15.68 2.64 3.88
CA GLY A 41 -15.94 4.08 3.91
C GLY A 41 -15.44 4.84 5.14
N CYS A 42 -14.75 4.20 6.09
CA CYS A 42 -14.27 4.87 7.32
C CYS A 42 -12.98 5.70 7.16
N GLY A 43 -12.43 5.87 5.95
CA GLY A 43 -11.28 6.75 5.70
C GLY A 43 -9.94 6.05 5.43
N LYS A 44 -9.81 4.72 5.56
CA LYS A 44 -8.54 3.98 5.38
C LYS A 44 -7.84 4.23 4.05
N SER A 45 -8.57 4.03 2.94
CA SER A 45 -8.01 4.28 1.59
C SER A 45 -7.75 5.76 1.34
N THR A 46 -8.51 6.65 1.98
CA THR A 46 -8.25 8.09 1.96
C THR A 46 -6.91 8.41 2.61
N LEU A 47 -6.64 7.86 3.82
CA LEU A 47 -5.33 8.00 4.46
C LEU A 47 -4.23 7.40 3.58
N LEU A 48 -4.40 6.17 3.09
CA LEU A 48 -3.40 5.49 2.28
C LEU A 48 -3.00 6.34 1.06
N ARG A 49 -3.98 6.90 0.35
CA ARG A 49 -3.79 7.75 -0.84
C ARG A 49 -3.18 9.12 -0.51
N SER A 50 -3.28 9.57 0.73
CA SER A 50 -2.61 10.80 1.18
C SER A 50 -1.09 10.62 1.25
N LEU A 51 -0.61 9.40 1.54
CA LEU A 51 0.83 9.11 1.70
C LEU A 51 1.64 9.24 0.39
N ASN A 52 0.99 9.21 -0.78
CA ASN A 52 1.62 9.44 -2.09
C ASN A 52 0.93 10.55 -2.92
N ARG A 53 0.14 11.38 -2.25
CA ARG A 53 -0.54 12.53 -2.86
C ARG A 53 -1.50 12.16 -4.00
N MET A 54 -2.07 10.93 -3.96
CA MET A 54 -3.10 10.54 -4.94
C MET A 54 -4.42 11.30 -4.75
N ASN A 55 -4.68 11.82 -3.55
CA ASN A 55 -5.86 12.63 -3.28
C ASN A 55 -5.80 14.01 -3.95
N ASP A 56 -4.63 14.48 -4.38
CA ASP A 56 -4.49 15.70 -5.19
C ASP A 56 -5.25 15.62 -6.53
N LEU A 57 -5.56 14.41 -7.00
CA LEU A 57 -6.33 14.18 -8.22
C LEU A 57 -7.85 14.30 -8.00
N VAL A 58 -8.29 14.46 -6.75
CA VAL A 58 -9.71 14.58 -6.40
C VAL A 58 -10.03 16.07 -6.26
N GLU A 59 -10.93 16.56 -7.11
CA GLU A 59 -11.38 17.94 -7.06
C GLU A 59 -12.00 18.27 -5.69
N GLY A 60 -11.64 19.42 -5.12
CA GLY A 60 -12.10 19.85 -3.79
C GLY A 60 -11.45 19.11 -2.63
N CYS A 61 -10.40 18.30 -2.85
CA CYS A 61 -9.64 17.72 -1.75
C CYS A 61 -8.75 18.78 -1.09
N ARG A 62 -8.87 18.91 0.23
CA ARG A 62 -8.03 19.77 1.06
C ARG A 62 -7.47 18.97 2.22
N ILE A 63 -6.18 19.18 2.48
CA ILE A 63 -5.44 18.53 3.56
C ILE A 63 -4.84 19.58 4.47
N ASP A 64 -5.08 19.46 5.78
CA ASP A 64 -4.46 20.27 6.83
C ASP A 64 -3.66 19.32 7.74
N GLY A 65 -2.59 19.77 8.36
CA GLY A 65 -1.66 18.97 9.15
C GLY A 65 -0.39 18.64 8.38
N SER A 66 0.34 17.59 8.78
CA SER A 66 1.65 17.25 8.21
C SER A 66 1.76 15.75 7.95
N ILE A 67 2.31 15.38 6.79
CA ILE A 67 2.77 14.03 6.49
C ILE A 67 4.24 14.12 6.07
N LYS A 68 5.12 13.46 6.81
CA LYS A 68 6.56 13.48 6.56
C LYS A 68 7.05 12.10 6.13
N LEU A 69 7.83 12.05 5.07
CA LEU A 69 8.60 10.88 4.64
C LEU A 69 10.08 11.15 4.94
N ASP A 70 10.70 10.35 5.80
CA ASP A 70 12.06 10.56 6.29
C ASP A 70 12.28 12.00 6.82
N GLY A 71 11.31 12.53 7.58
CA GLY A 71 11.34 13.87 8.15
C GLY A 71 11.02 15.00 7.18
N THR A 72 10.88 14.75 5.88
CA THR A 72 10.51 15.75 4.86
C THR A 72 9.01 15.76 4.63
N ASP A 73 8.36 16.91 4.82
CA ASP A 73 6.92 17.07 4.58
C ASP A 73 6.59 16.90 3.10
N ILE A 74 5.72 15.93 2.79
CA ILE A 74 5.37 15.60 1.40
C ILE A 74 4.37 16.58 0.77
N TYR A 75 3.75 17.44 1.56
CA TYR A 75 2.85 18.51 1.08
C TYR A 75 3.53 19.88 1.05
N ASN A 76 4.83 19.97 1.38
CA ASN A 76 5.60 21.18 1.16
C ASN A 76 5.74 21.45 -0.35
N GLY A 77 5.46 22.68 -0.79
CA GLY A 77 5.28 23.07 -2.19
C GLY A 77 6.44 22.79 -3.15
N ASP A 78 7.63 22.52 -2.63
CA ASP A 78 8.84 22.28 -3.42
C ASP A 78 9.07 20.80 -3.79
N LEU A 79 8.24 19.87 -3.27
CA LEU A 79 8.42 18.44 -3.53
C LEU A 79 7.85 18.03 -4.89
N ASP A 80 8.69 17.47 -5.76
CA ASP A 80 8.24 16.85 -7.01
C ASP A 80 7.42 15.59 -6.71
N VAL A 81 6.13 15.63 -7.05
CA VAL A 81 5.19 14.52 -6.85
C VAL A 81 5.60 13.27 -7.61
N THR A 82 6.31 13.41 -8.74
CA THR A 82 6.82 12.27 -9.52
C THR A 82 7.90 11.54 -8.73
N VAL A 83 8.82 12.27 -8.10
CA VAL A 83 9.85 11.71 -7.23
C VAL A 83 9.22 11.06 -5.99
N LEU A 84 8.21 11.70 -5.37
CA LEU A 84 7.48 11.10 -4.26
C LEU A 84 6.85 9.77 -4.66
N ARG A 85 6.14 9.71 -5.79
CA ARG A 85 5.46 8.49 -6.26
C ARG A 85 6.41 7.40 -6.73
N GLN A 86 7.66 7.73 -7.06
CA GLN A 86 8.72 6.74 -7.26
C GLN A 86 9.13 6.10 -5.91
N ARG A 87 9.29 6.93 -4.86
CA ARG A 87 9.66 6.46 -3.51
C ARG A 87 8.52 5.73 -2.79
N VAL A 88 7.27 6.11 -3.08
CA VAL A 88 6.05 5.59 -2.43
C VAL A 88 5.16 4.95 -3.49
N GLY A 89 5.41 3.66 -3.78
CA GLY A 89 4.66 2.88 -4.76
C GLY A 89 3.28 2.48 -4.24
N MET A 90 2.34 2.20 -5.16
CA MET A 90 0.97 1.82 -4.79
C MET A 90 0.47 0.63 -5.59
N VAL A 91 -0.17 -0.30 -4.88
CA VAL A 91 -0.91 -1.44 -5.41
C VAL A 91 -2.40 -1.25 -5.07
N PHE A 92 -3.24 -1.28 -6.09
CA PHE A 92 -4.67 -1.01 -5.97
C PHE A 92 -5.48 -2.27 -5.65
N GLN A 93 -6.67 -2.06 -5.13
CA GLN A 93 -7.63 -3.10 -4.77
C GLN A 93 -7.95 -4.04 -5.96
N ARG A 94 -8.21 -3.47 -7.13
CA ARG A 94 -8.40 -4.24 -8.36
C ARG A 94 -7.10 -4.26 -9.14
N PRO A 95 -6.64 -5.43 -9.58
CA PRO A 95 -5.50 -5.50 -10.48
C PRO A 95 -5.72 -4.60 -11.69
N ASN A 96 -4.73 -3.78 -12.01
CA ASN A 96 -4.80 -2.81 -13.10
C ASN A 96 -3.58 -2.90 -14.03
N PRO A 97 -3.27 -4.09 -14.59
CA PRO A 97 -2.21 -4.18 -15.57
C PRO A 97 -2.52 -3.30 -16.78
N PHE A 98 -1.50 -2.66 -17.33
CA PHE A 98 -1.65 -1.93 -18.59
C PHE A 98 -1.97 -2.92 -19.74
N PRO A 99 -2.69 -2.49 -20.79
CA PRO A 99 -3.00 -3.31 -21.97
C PRO A 99 -1.74 -3.51 -22.84
N MET A 100 -0.69 -4.02 -22.23
CA MET A 100 0.66 -4.25 -22.77
C MET A 100 1.10 -5.67 -22.45
N SER A 101 2.31 -6.04 -22.91
CA SER A 101 2.93 -7.29 -22.51
C SER A 101 3.28 -7.33 -21.02
N VAL A 102 3.52 -8.52 -20.48
CA VAL A 102 4.04 -8.72 -19.12
C VAL A 102 5.34 -7.91 -18.94
N TYR A 103 6.26 -8.03 -19.88
CA TYR A 103 7.54 -7.31 -19.88
C TYR A 103 7.33 -5.79 -19.83
N ASP A 104 6.51 -5.27 -20.75
CA ASP A 104 6.31 -3.82 -20.84
C ASP A 104 5.59 -3.24 -19.62
N ASN A 105 4.72 -4.01 -18.94
CA ASN A 105 4.14 -3.59 -17.69
C ASN A 105 5.21 -3.33 -16.62
N VAL A 106 6.19 -4.21 -16.46
CA VAL A 106 7.25 -4.07 -15.45
C VAL A 106 8.29 -3.03 -15.89
N ALA A 107 8.67 -3.03 -17.17
CA ALA A 107 9.65 -2.09 -17.71
C ALA A 107 9.13 -0.64 -17.85
N TYR A 108 7.82 -0.43 -17.71
CA TYR A 108 7.18 0.89 -17.92
C TYR A 108 7.75 1.98 -17.02
N GLY A 109 7.76 1.75 -15.70
CA GLY A 109 8.28 2.70 -14.74
C GLY A 109 9.77 3.03 -14.97
N PRO A 110 10.67 2.03 -15.02
CA PRO A 110 12.08 2.24 -15.33
C PRO A 110 12.32 3.05 -16.60
N ARG A 111 11.58 2.79 -17.69
CA ARG A 111 11.69 3.57 -18.95
C ARG A 111 11.30 5.04 -18.76
N ILE A 112 10.22 5.34 -18.03
CA ILE A 112 9.81 6.72 -17.72
C ILE A 112 10.89 7.45 -16.93
N HIS A 113 11.58 6.73 -16.03
CA HIS A 113 12.70 7.26 -15.26
C HIS A 113 14.04 7.25 -16.00
N GLY A 114 14.02 7.08 -17.33
CA GLY A 114 15.19 7.28 -18.22
C GLY A 114 16.06 6.05 -18.44
N ILE A 115 15.69 4.86 -17.94
CA ILE A 115 16.43 3.63 -18.22
C ILE A 115 16.07 3.16 -19.64
N THR A 116 17.03 3.22 -20.58
CA THR A 116 16.86 2.86 -21.98
C THR A 116 17.67 1.64 -22.38
N ASP A 117 18.71 1.29 -21.63
CA ASP A 117 19.54 0.13 -21.90
C ASP A 117 18.71 -1.16 -21.75
N LYS A 118 18.74 -1.97 -22.81
CA LYS A 118 17.92 -3.19 -22.88
C LYS A 118 18.36 -4.23 -21.86
N LYS A 119 19.66 -4.37 -21.62
CA LYS A 119 20.19 -5.37 -20.69
C LYS A 119 19.81 -5.00 -19.25
N GLU A 120 19.92 -3.73 -18.89
CA GLU A 120 19.50 -3.23 -17.60
C GLU A 120 17.98 -3.43 -17.38
N LEU A 121 17.15 -3.13 -18.41
CA LEU A 121 15.71 -3.39 -18.34
C LEU A 121 15.39 -4.87 -18.18
N ASP A 122 16.09 -5.76 -18.89
CA ASP A 122 15.91 -7.21 -18.78
C ASP A 122 16.22 -7.70 -17.34
N GLU A 123 17.28 -7.20 -16.72
CA GLU A 123 17.66 -7.50 -15.33
C GLU A 123 16.64 -6.96 -14.31
N ILE A 124 16.13 -5.73 -14.52
CA ILE A 124 15.08 -5.14 -13.65
C ILE A 124 13.79 -5.96 -13.75
N VAL A 125 13.37 -6.31 -14.96
CA VAL A 125 12.13 -7.07 -15.19
C VAL A 125 12.23 -8.45 -14.52
N GLU A 126 13.31 -9.18 -14.75
CA GLU A 126 13.52 -10.49 -14.14
C GLU A 126 13.53 -10.39 -12.61
N THR A 127 14.31 -9.46 -12.06
CA THR A 127 14.43 -9.26 -10.61
C THR A 127 13.08 -8.91 -9.98
N SER A 128 12.33 -7.98 -10.59
CA SER A 128 11.03 -7.54 -10.06
C SER A 128 9.98 -8.66 -10.10
N LEU A 129 9.97 -9.48 -11.17
CA LEU A 129 9.08 -10.63 -11.27
C LEU A 129 9.47 -11.73 -10.26
N LYS A 130 10.76 -11.91 -9.97
CA LYS A 130 11.23 -12.83 -8.91
C LYS A 130 10.82 -12.32 -7.53
N GLN A 131 11.04 -11.03 -7.24
CA GLN A 131 10.63 -10.41 -5.99
C GLN A 131 9.11 -10.52 -5.76
N ALA A 132 8.30 -10.42 -6.82
CA ALA A 132 6.85 -10.61 -6.76
C ALA A 132 6.41 -12.09 -6.79
N ALA A 133 7.34 -13.04 -6.68
CA ALA A 133 7.10 -14.48 -6.68
C ALA A 133 6.27 -14.99 -7.88
N ILE A 134 6.49 -14.40 -9.08
CA ILE A 134 5.72 -14.74 -10.29
C ILE A 134 6.60 -15.06 -11.51
N TRP A 135 7.93 -15.02 -11.36
CA TRP A 135 8.86 -15.27 -12.46
C TRP A 135 8.64 -16.62 -13.14
N ASP A 136 8.54 -17.70 -12.36
CA ASP A 136 8.39 -19.04 -12.91
C ASP A 136 7.08 -19.23 -13.68
N ASP A 137 6.02 -18.54 -13.29
CA ASP A 137 4.73 -18.54 -13.99
C ASP A 137 4.80 -17.79 -15.34
N LEU A 138 5.69 -16.80 -15.49
CA LEU A 138 5.65 -15.81 -16.57
C LEU A 138 6.89 -15.75 -17.45
N LYS A 139 8.03 -16.34 -17.09
CA LYS A 139 9.31 -16.26 -17.84
C LYS A 139 9.19 -16.62 -19.33
N ASP A 140 8.32 -17.60 -19.66
CA ASP A 140 8.09 -18.02 -21.05
C ASP A 140 6.96 -17.23 -21.75
N ARG A 141 6.38 -16.25 -21.06
CA ARG A 141 5.22 -15.46 -21.50
C ARG A 141 5.44 -13.95 -21.45
N LEU A 142 6.67 -13.49 -21.27
CA LEU A 142 7.00 -12.07 -21.09
C LEU A 142 6.47 -11.15 -22.20
N LYS A 143 6.40 -11.64 -23.43
CA LYS A 143 5.90 -10.89 -24.61
C LYS A 143 4.38 -11.00 -24.80
N LYS A 144 3.68 -11.81 -23.98
CA LYS A 144 2.22 -11.97 -24.10
C LYS A 144 1.50 -10.89 -23.31
N SER A 145 0.25 -10.59 -23.70
CA SER A 145 -0.60 -9.61 -23.02
C SER A 145 -0.80 -9.96 -21.55
N ALA A 146 -0.63 -8.97 -20.68
CA ALA A 146 -0.89 -9.08 -19.25
C ALA A 146 -2.38 -9.27 -18.92
N LEU A 147 -3.29 -8.83 -19.81
CA LEU A 147 -4.74 -8.94 -19.57
C LEU A 147 -5.23 -10.40 -19.61
N GLY A 148 -4.48 -11.33 -20.21
CA GLY A 148 -4.82 -12.75 -20.23
C GLY A 148 -4.35 -13.55 -19.02
N LEU A 149 -3.82 -12.90 -17.98
CA LEU A 149 -3.41 -13.53 -16.73
C LEU A 149 -4.60 -13.70 -15.78
N SER A 150 -4.49 -14.67 -14.84
CA SER A 150 -5.46 -14.79 -13.74
C SER A 150 -5.40 -13.57 -12.81
N GLY A 151 -6.47 -13.32 -12.02
CA GLY A 151 -6.52 -12.17 -11.11
C GLY A 151 -5.34 -12.12 -10.14
N GLY A 152 -4.97 -13.25 -9.53
CA GLY A 152 -3.80 -13.33 -8.64
C GLY A 152 -2.47 -13.11 -9.36
N GLN A 153 -2.34 -13.56 -10.62
CA GLN A 153 -1.17 -13.27 -11.44
C GLN A 153 -1.11 -11.79 -11.84
N GLN A 154 -2.24 -11.20 -12.21
CA GLN A 154 -2.31 -9.75 -12.49
C GLN A 154 -1.93 -8.92 -11.28
N GLN A 155 -2.41 -9.29 -10.08
CA GLN A 155 -2.06 -8.57 -8.85
C GLN A 155 -0.56 -8.65 -8.55
N ARG A 156 0.04 -9.85 -8.62
CA ARG A 156 1.49 -10.01 -8.44
C ARG A 156 2.29 -9.28 -9.53
N LEU A 157 1.78 -9.21 -10.76
CA LEU A 157 2.39 -8.39 -11.82
C LEU A 157 2.33 -6.89 -11.49
N CYS A 158 1.22 -6.40 -10.92
CA CYS A 158 1.12 -5.01 -10.47
C CYS A 158 2.08 -4.72 -9.30
N ILE A 159 2.31 -5.70 -8.41
CA ILE A 159 3.35 -5.59 -7.38
C ILE A 159 4.74 -5.53 -8.04
N ALA A 160 5.06 -6.44 -8.97
CA ALA A 160 6.33 -6.41 -9.69
C ALA A 160 6.58 -5.07 -10.39
N ARG A 161 5.54 -4.51 -11.03
CA ARG A 161 5.59 -3.17 -11.65
C ARG A 161 5.92 -2.08 -10.64
N ALA A 162 5.32 -2.13 -9.45
CA ALA A 162 5.62 -1.16 -8.39
C ALA A 162 7.05 -1.32 -7.87
N LEU A 163 7.55 -2.54 -7.71
CA LEU A 163 8.91 -2.83 -7.24
C LEU A 163 10.01 -2.44 -8.25
N ALA A 164 9.69 -2.43 -9.56
CA ALA A 164 10.64 -2.15 -10.62
C ALA A 164 11.29 -0.77 -10.55
N VAL A 165 10.65 0.20 -9.91
CA VAL A 165 11.20 1.55 -9.66
C VAL A 165 11.92 1.65 -8.32
N LYS A 166 12.09 0.54 -7.59
CA LYS A 166 12.76 0.43 -6.28
C LYS A 166 12.20 1.43 -5.26
N PRO A 167 10.90 1.34 -4.92
CA PRO A 167 10.30 2.23 -3.93
C PRO A 167 10.92 1.99 -2.55
N GLU A 168 10.69 2.89 -1.62
CA GLU A 168 11.05 2.74 -0.20
C GLU A 168 9.84 2.29 0.63
N VAL A 169 8.66 2.68 0.18
CA VAL A 169 7.37 2.36 0.78
C VAL A 169 6.45 1.74 -0.26
N LEU A 170 5.75 0.67 0.11
CA LEU A 170 4.75 0.03 -0.72
C LEU A 170 3.37 0.15 -0.05
N LEU A 171 2.49 0.90 -0.67
CA LEU A 171 1.09 1.05 -0.25
C LEU A 171 0.24 -0.04 -0.92
N MET A 172 -0.60 -0.71 -0.15
CA MET A 172 -1.49 -1.77 -0.65
C MET A 172 -2.94 -1.50 -0.22
N ASP A 173 -3.79 -1.12 -1.17
CA ASP A 173 -5.21 -0.86 -0.92
C ASP A 173 -6.01 -2.14 -1.17
N GLU A 174 -6.38 -2.86 -0.11
CA GLU A 174 -7.13 -4.13 -0.15
C GLU A 174 -6.64 -5.14 -1.21
N PRO A 175 -5.34 -5.50 -1.26
CA PRO A 175 -4.72 -6.17 -2.41
C PRO A 175 -5.24 -7.58 -2.67
N THR A 176 -6.01 -8.16 -1.75
CA THR A 176 -6.50 -9.54 -1.82
C THR A 176 -8.02 -9.66 -1.89
N SER A 177 -8.76 -8.55 -1.83
CA SER A 177 -10.23 -8.55 -1.71
C SER A 177 -10.96 -9.21 -2.89
N ALA A 178 -10.35 -9.25 -4.07
CA ALA A 178 -10.92 -9.83 -5.28
C ALA A 178 -10.25 -11.18 -5.67
N LEU A 179 -9.48 -11.81 -4.75
CA LEU A 179 -8.69 -12.99 -5.03
C LEU A 179 -9.25 -14.23 -4.31
N ASP A 180 -8.97 -15.39 -4.90
CA ASP A 180 -9.21 -16.68 -4.26
C ASP A 180 -8.26 -16.91 -3.06
N PRO A 181 -8.57 -17.86 -2.15
CA PRO A 181 -7.78 -18.09 -0.94
C PRO A 181 -6.31 -18.46 -1.21
N ILE A 182 -6.01 -19.19 -2.30
CA ILE A 182 -4.65 -19.60 -2.64
C ILE A 182 -3.85 -18.38 -3.11
N SER A 183 -4.45 -17.54 -3.96
CA SER A 183 -3.84 -16.28 -4.41
C SER A 183 -3.65 -15.30 -3.25
N THR A 184 -4.59 -15.26 -2.30
CA THR A 184 -4.50 -14.46 -1.08
C THR A 184 -3.28 -14.87 -0.24
N SER A 185 -3.13 -16.18 0.05
CA SER A 185 -1.98 -16.70 0.82
C SER A 185 -0.64 -16.31 0.17
N LYS A 186 -0.54 -16.42 -1.16
CA LYS A 186 0.67 -16.02 -1.90
C LYS A 186 0.99 -14.52 -1.77
N ILE A 187 -0.02 -13.65 -1.72
CA ILE A 187 0.18 -12.21 -1.51
C ILE A 187 0.61 -11.92 -0.06
N GLU A 188 0.05 -12.63 0.92
CA GLU A 188 0.43 -12.52 2.32
C GLU A 188 1.89 -12.96 2.56
N GLU A 189 2.27 -14.12 2.04
CA GLU A 189 3.66 -14.61 2.08
C GLU A 189 4.63 -13.63 1.41
N LEU A 190 4.21 -13.08 0.26
CA LEU A 190 4.97 -12.08 -0.46
C LEU A 190 5.16 -10.80 0.36
N ALA A 191 4.12 -10.31 1.05
CA ALA A 191 4.23 -9.12 1.90
C ALA A 191 5.22 -9.33 3.05
N LEU A 192 5.19 -10.51 3.69
CA LEU A 192 6.15 -10.88 4.75
C LEU A 192 7.59 -10.95 4.25
N GLU A 193 7.81 -11.39 3.02
CA GLU A 193 9.15 -11.40 2.42
C GLU A 193 9.61 -9.99 2.04
N LEU A 194 8.72 -9.20 1.46
CA LEU A 194 9.02 -7.83 1.03
C LEU A 194 9.33 -6.88 2.20
N LYS A 195 8.72 -7.08 3.38
CA LYS A 195 8.99 -6.19 4.54
C LYS A 195 10.44 -6.16 4.97
N LYS A 196 11.24 -7.16 4.63
CA LYS A 196 12.68 -7.18 4.92
C LYS A 196 13.43 -6.01 4.28
N ASN A 197 12.92 -5.49 3.16
CA ASN A 197 13.56 -4.44 2.37
C ASN A 197 12.67 -3.20 2.17
N TYR A 198 11.38 -3.31 2.39
CA TYR A 198 10.39 -2.27 2.12
C TYR A 198 9.53 -2.00 3.34
N THR A 199 9.17 -0.75 3.56
CA THR A 199 8.10 -0.39 4.50
C THR A 199 6.77 -0.62 3.81
N ILE A 200 5.84 -1.34 4.45
CA ILE A 200 4.55 -1.69 3.83
C ILE A 200 3.42 -1.09 4.65
N VAL A 201 2.50 -0.42 3.95
CA VAL A 201 1.24 0.04 4.53
C VAL A 201 0.10 -0.62 3.80
N ILE A 202 -0.69 -1.42 4.50
CA ILE A 202 -1.79 -2.18 3.92
C ILE A 202 -3.13 -1.73 4.50
N VAL A 203 -4.11 -1.53 3.64
CA VAL A 203 -5.52 -1.39 4.04
C VAL A 203 -6.22 -2.71 3.79
N THR A 204 -6.95 -3.21 4.77
CA THR A 204 -7.73 -4.43 4.63
C THR A 204 -8.99 -4.39 5.50
N HIS A 205 -10.06 -4.99 5.03
CA HIS A 205 -11.24 -5.30 5.85
C HIS A 205 -11.17 -6.71 6.46
N ASN A 206 -10.16 -7.50 6.11
CA ASN A 206 -9.93 -8.84 6.64
C ASN A 206 -9.03 -8.77 7.89
N MET A 207 -9.65 -8.83 9.07
CA MET A 207 -8.94 -8.79 10.36
C MET A 207 -7.93 -9.93 10.51
N GLN A 208 -8.27 -11.13 10.03
CA GLN A 208 -7.36 -12.27 10.12
C GLN A 208 -6.11 -12.09 9.24
N GLN A 209 -6.24 -11.41 8.10
CA GLN A 209 -5.09 -11.01 7.30
C GLN A 209 -4.18 -10.06 8.09
N ALA A 210 -4.73 -9.01 8.69
CA ALA A 210 -3.95 -8.09 9.52
C ALA A 210 -3.21 -8.83 10.64
N VAL A 211 -3.88 -9.73 11.36
CA VAL A 211 -3.26 -10.55 12.42
C VAL A 211 -2.09 -11.39 11.90
N ARG A 212 -2.20 -11.96 10.68
CA ARG A 212 -1.15 -12.84 10.16
C ARG A 212 0.10 -12.11 9.67
N ILE A 213 -0.05 -10.90 9.13
CA ILE A 213 1.05 -10.28 8.39
C ILE A 213 1.55 -8.95 8.96
N SER A 214 0.75 -8.22 9.75
CA SER A 214 1.16 -6.88 10.20
C SER A 214 1.88 -6.90 11.55
N ASP A 215 2.84 -5.99 11.68
CA ASP A 215 3.54 -5.71 12.94
C ASP A 215 2.68 -4.76 13.79
N LYS A 216 2.14 -3.71 13.17
CA LYS A 216 1.24 -2.75 13.79
C LYS A 216 -0.09 -2.67 13.09
N THR A 217 -1.14 -2.41 13.86
CA THR A 217 -2.49 -2.25 13.32
C THR A 217 -3.14 -0.98 13.86
N GLY A 218 -3.83 -0.26 12.96
CA GLY A 218 -4.69 0.88 13.31
C GLY A 218 -6.15 0.57 12.97
N PHE A 219 -7.04 0.80 13.92
CA PHE A 219 -8.47 0.68 13.72
C PHE A 219 -9.09 2.03 13.38
N PHE A 220 -9.73 2.10 12.23
CA PHE A 220 -10.46 3.28 11.72
C PHE A 220 -11.96 3.15 11.89
N LEU A 221 -12.59 4.24 12.33
CA LEU A 221 -14.03 4.36 12.40
C LEU A 221 -14.46 5.79 12.09
N LEU A 222 -15.31 5.99 11.07
CA LEU A 222 -15.94 7.27 10.72
C LEU A 222 -14.94 8.45 10.61
N GLY A 223 -13.77 8.22 10.03
CA GLY A 223 -12.74 9.25 9.85
C GLY A 223 -11.73 9.35 10.98
N ASP A 224 -11.96 8.69 12.11
CA ASP A 224 -11.06 8.67 13.25
C ASP A 224 -10.13 7.46 13.24
N LEU A 225 -8.87 7.64 13.64
CA LEU A 225 -7.98 6.55 14.04
C LEU A 225 -8.24 6.27 15.53
N VAL A 226 -9.10 5.30 15.80
CA VAL A 226 -9.60 4.99 17.15
C VAL A 226 -8.53 4.39 18.05
N GLU A 227 -7.74 3.48 17.49
CA GLU A 227 -6.66 2.79 18.21
C GLU A 227 -5.54 2.45 17.25
N PHE A 228 -4.28 2.54 17.71
CA PHE A 228 -3.09 2.18 16.97
C PHE A 228 -2.06 1.55 17.90
N GLY A 229 -1.46 0.45 17.50
CA GLY A 229 -0.43 -0.24 18.29
C GLY A 229 0.04 -1.55 17.68
N GLU A 230 0.80 -2.31 18.50
CA GLU A 230 1.25 -3.66 18.13
C GLU A 230 0.03 -4.53 17.80
N THR A 231 0.09 -5.26 16.69
CA THR A 231 -1.04 -6.06 16.19
C THR A 231 -1.53 -7.07 17.22
N ASP A 232 -0.62 -7.83 17.83
CA ASP A 232 -0.97 -8.84 18.83
C ASP A 232 -1.70 -8.22 20.02
N GLN A 233 -1.28 -7.03 20.49
CA GLN A 233 -1.91 -6.33 21.60
C GLN A 233 -3.30 -5.82 21.21
N LEU A 234 -3.42 -5.19 20.04
CA LEU A 234 -4.69 -4.61 19.58
C LEU A 234 -5.78 -5.70 19.42
N PHE A 235 -5.41 -6.89 18.94
CA PHE A 235 -6.37 -7.97 18.76
C PHE A 235 -6.64 -8.81 20.00
N SER A 236 -5.68 -8.91 20.94
CA SER A 236 -5.85 -9.69 22.18
C SER A 236 -6.38 -8.87 23.35
N MET A 237 -5.99 -7.60 23.45
CA MET A 237 -6.32 -6.70 24.56
C MET A 237 -6.54 -5.26 24.05
N PRO A 238 -7.59 -5.02 23.26
CA PRO A 238 -7.92 -3.68 22.76
C PRO A 238 -8.20 -2.73 23.94
N LYS A 239 -7.75 -1.49 23.80
CA LYS A 239 -7.91 -0.47 24.84
C LYS A 239 -9.20 0.32 24.69
N ASP A 240 -9.71 0.44 23.46
CA ASP A 240 -10.94 1.15 23.14
C ASP A 240 -12.10 0.16 22.94
N GLU A 241 -13.23 0.40 23.61
CA GLU A 241 -14.43 -0.44 23.53
C GLU A 241 -14.95 -0.58 22.08
N ARG A 242 -14.77 0.44 21.25
CA ARG A 242 -15.16 0.41 19.83
C ARG A 242 -14.30 -0.59 19.04
N THR A 243 -13.01 -0.67 19.36
CA THR A 243 -12.09 -1.65 18.79
C THR A 243 -12.50 -3.07 19.19
N GLU A 244 -12.80 -3.29 20.48
CA GLU A 244 -13.25 -4.59 20.99
C GLU A 244 -14.55 -5.05 20.30
N LYS A 245 -15.54 -4.17 20.20
CA LYS A 245 -16.80 -4.45 19.51
C LYS A 245 -16.59 -4.82 18.03
N TYR A 246 -15.69 -4.10 17.35
CA TYR A 246 -15.38 -4.39 15.95
C TYR A 246 -14.72 -5.76 15.78
N ILE A 247 -13.68 -6.06 16.57
CA ILE A 247 -12.93 -7.33 16.52
C ILE A 247 -13.82 -8.53 16.86
N THR A 248 -14.72 -8.38 17.83
CA THR A 248 -15.62 -9.46 18.27
C THR A 248 -16.87 -9.61 17.39
N GLY A 249 -17.02 -8.81 16.34
CA GLY A 249 -18.19 -8.85 15.45
C GLY A 249 -19.50 -8.34 16.12
N ARG A 250 -19.41 -7.63 17.24
CA ARG A 250 -20.56 -7.03 17.95
C ARG A 250 -20.81 -5.58 17.51
N PHE A 251 -20.34 -5.23 16.34
CA PHE A 251 -20.45 -3.91 15.76
C PHE A 251 -21.75 -3.83 14.97
N GLY A 252 -22.76 -3.13 15.52
CA GLY A 252 -24.07 -2.94 14.90
C GLY A 252 -24.83 -1.83 15.60
#